data_f212bba51f84560a045da74abf98bad1
#
_entry.id   f212bba51f84560a045da74abf98bad1
#
_cell.length_a   1.000
_cell.length_b   1.000
_cell.length_c   1.000
_cell.angle_alpha   90.00
_cell.angle_beta   90.00
_cell.angle_gamma   90.00
#
_symmetry.space_group_name_H-M   'P 1'
#
loop_
_entity.id
_entity.type
_entity.pdbx_description
1 polymer ?
#
loop_
_entity_poly.entity_id
_entity_poly.type
_entity_poly.pdbx_seq_one_letter_code
_entity_poly.pdbx_strand_id
1 'polypeptide(L)'
;RTPNTSGMGKAKAVANYLNSQMAKYEAVEAGYDEALLRDDQGYIAEASGACFFIVRDGALITPPNDNTLESITQATVIELAADLGIPVLRRRISREEVYIADEAFFTGTAAEITPIRDVDARIIGCGSRGPITEQIQSAYFDLVAGKNEKYIKYLTYIN
;
A
#
# COMPACT_ATOMS: atom_id res chain seq x y z
N ARG A 1 -16.27 -0.76 -2.82
CA ARG A 1 -16.27 -0.17 -4.18
C ARG A 1 -15.09 -0.71 -4.98
N THR A 2 -15.19 -0.70 -6.28
CA THR A 2 -14.10 -1.03 -7.21
C THR A 2 -13.42 0.24 -7.72
N PRO A 3 -12.11 0.22 -8.06
CA PRO A 3 -11.48 1.33 -8.77
C PRO A 3 -12.16 1.57 -10.12
N ASN A 4 -11.97 2.76 -10.68
CA ASN A 4 -12.46 3.05 -12.02
C ASN A 4 -11.59 2.34 -13.06
N THR A 5 -12.12 1.26 -13.66
CA THR A 5 -11.41 0.43 -14.64
C THR A 5 -11.61 0.90 -16.10
N SER A 6 -12.23 2.04 -16.33
CA SER A 6 -12.58 2.55 -17.67
C SER A 6 -11.40 3.04 -18.52
N GLY A 7 -10.22 2.44 -18.38
CA GLY A 7 -9.04 2.67 -19.24
C GLY A 7 -8.18 3.88 -18.87
N MET A 8 -8.58 4.68 -17.89
CA MET A 8 -7.84 5.87 -17.43
C MET A 8 -7.30 5.72 -16.00
N GLY A 9 -7.39 4.54 -15.41
CA GLY A 9 -6.97 4.28 -14.02
C GLY A 9 -5.48 4.58 -13.76
N LYS A 10 -4.64 4.43 -14.78
CA LYS A 10 -3.21 4.76 -14.69
C LYS A 10 -2.90 6.25 -14.83
N ALA A 11 -3.85 7.04 -15.30
CA ALA A 11 -3.70 8.49 -15.32
C ALA A 11 -4.01 9.04 -13.92
N LYS A 12 -3.05 9.70 -13.30
CA LYS A 12 -3.24 10.36 -11.99
C LYS A 12 -4.08 11.65 -12.15
N ALA A 13 -5.23 11.52 -12.80
CA ALA A 13 -6.16 12.62 -13.06
C ALA A 13 -7.13 12.80 -11.89
N VAL A 14 -7.40 14.03 -11.50
CA VAL A 14 -8.32 14.37 -10.37
C VAL A 14 -9.71 13.74 -10.56
N ALA A 15 -10.22 13.70 -11.79
CA ALA A 15 -11.51 13.11 -12.12
C ALA A 15 -11.64 11.62 -11.74
N ASN A 16 -10.53 10.88 -11.72
CA ASN A 16 -10.53 9.46 -11.36
C ASN A 16 -10.69 9.23 -9.84
N TYR A 17 -10.44 10.25 -9.03
CA TYR A 17 -10.50 10.13 -7.56
C TYR A 17 -11.91 10.23 -6.97
N LEU A 18 -12.93 10.58 -7.77
CA LEU A 18 -14.30 10.69 -7.25
C LEU A 18 -14.78 9.39 -6.61
N ASN A 19 -14.60 8.25 -7.27
CA ASN A 19 -14.97 6.94 -6.72
C ASN A 19 -14.18 6.62 -5.44
N SER A 20 -12.89 6.90 -5.43
CA SER A 20 -12.02 6.69 -4.27
C SER A 20 -12.41 7.57 -3.09
N GLN A 21 -12.76 8.84 -3.34
CA GLN A 21 -13.25 9.75 -2.29
C GLN A 21 -14.57 9.27 -1.70
N MET A 22 -15.53 8.84 -2.54
CA MET A 22 -16.80 8.29 -2.04
C MET A 22 -16.57 7.04 -1.19
N ALA A 23 -15.65 6.15 -1.60
CA ALA A 23 -15.29 4.99 -0.80
C ALA A 23 -14.67 5.38 0.55
N LYS A 24 -13.80 6.41 0.55
CA LYS A 24 -13.22 6.97 1.77
C LYS A 24 -14.29 7.52 2.71
N TYR A 25 -15.25 8.30 2.20
CA TYR A 25 -16.34 8.83 3.02
C TYR A 25 -17.20 7.72 3.62
N GLU A 26 -17.56 6.69 2.85
CA GLU A 26 -18.29 5.52 3.37
C GLU A 26 -17.51 4.81 4.50
N ALA A 27 -16.19 4.67 4.34
CA ALA A 27 -15.34 4.08 5.36
C ALA A 27 -15.30 4.93 6.64
N VAL A 28 -15.13 6.26 6.51
CA VAL A 28 -15.11 7.19 7.65
C VAL A 28 -16.45 7.21 8.38
N GLU A 29 -17.58 7.23 7.67
CA GLU A 29 -18.90 7.12 8.27
C GLU A 29 -19.12 5.80 9.02
N ALA A 30 -18.47 4.73 8.56
CA ALA A 30 -18.47 3.42 9.23
C ALA A 30 -17.45 3.31 10.38
N GLY A 31 -16.69 4.37 10.69
CA GLY A 31 -15.72 4.42 11.80
C GLY A 31 -14.32 3.91 11.44
N TYR A 32 -13.96 3.83 10.16
CA TYR A 32 -12.63 3.45 9.69
C TYR A 32 -11.83 4.66 9.18
N ASP A 33 -10.52 4.55 9.19
CA ASP A 33 -9.63 5.61 8.71
C ASP A 33 -9.45 5.60 7.18
N GLU A 34 -9.63 4.44 6.54
CA GLU A 34 -9.36 4.26 5.10
C GLU A 34 -10.25 3.18 4.48
N ALA A 35 -10.44 3.26 3.15
CA ALA A 35 -11.15 2.29 2.35
C ALA A 35 -10.17 1.41 1.56
N LEU A 36 -10.36 0.09 1.59
CA LEU A 36 -9.67 -0.85 0.74
C LEU A 36 -10.58 -1.23 -0.44
N LEU A 37 -10.13 -0.94 -1.65
CA LEU A 37 -10.88 -1.12 -2.88
C LEU A 37 -10.59 -2.50 -3.50
N ARG A 38 -11.57 -3.04 -4.20
CA ARG A 38 -11.43 -4.30 -4.96
C ARG A 38 -11.57 -4.03 -6.45
N ASP A 39 -10.93 -4.87 -7.25
CA ASP A 39 -11.15 -4.87 -8.71
C ASP A 39 -12.53 -5.44 -9.08
N ASP A 40 -12.84 -5.47 -10.38
CA ASP A 40 -14.10 -6.00 -10.93
C ASP A 40 -14.26 -7.52 -10.76
N GLN A 41 -13.18 -8.22 -10.44
CA GLN A 41 -13.18 -9.66 -10.14
C GLN A 41 -13.24 -9.94 -8.64
N GLY A 42 -13.27 -8.90 -7.80
CA GLY A 42 -13.40 -9.02 -6.35
C GLY A 42 -12.09 -9.12 -5.57
N TYR A 43 -10.93 -9.11 -6.26
CA TYR A 43 -9.62 -9.10 -5.60
C TYR A 43 -9.26 -7.71 -5.10
N ILE A 44 -8.39 -7.64 -4.10
CA ILE A 44 -7.87 -6.38 -3.58
C ILE A 44 -7.08 -5.66 -4.67
N ALA A 45 -7.33 -4.37 -4.82
CA ALA A 45 -6.63 -3.49 -5.74
C ALA A 45 -5.72 -2.50 -4.99
N GLU A 46 -6.28 -1.47 -4.41
CA GLU A 46 -5.54 -0.41 -3.72
C GLU A 46 -6.41 0.26 -2.65
N ALA A 47 -5.88 1.16 -1.87
CA ALA A 47 -6.67 2.04 -1.01
C ALA A 47 -7.28 3.21 -1.81
N SER A 48 -8.00 4.12 -1.16
CA SER A 48 -8.57 5.28 -1.82
C SER A 48 -7.50 6.23 -2.41
N GLY A 49 -6.30 6.26 -1.84
CA GLY A 49 -5.19 7.11 -2.28
C GLY A 49 -3.79 6.52 -2.01
N ALA A 50 -3.69 5.22 -1.77
CA ALA A 50 -2.44 4.54 -1.45
C ALA A 50 -2.40 3.12 -2.01
N CYS A 51 -1.20 2.59 -2.25
CA CYS A 51 -1.01 1.18 -2.59
C CYS A 51 -1.07 0.31 -1.34
N PHE A 52 -1.26 -0.98 -1.54
CA PHE A 52 -1.51 -1.94 -0.49
C PHE A 52 -0.51 -3.09 -0.53
N PHE A 53 -0.05 -3.50 0.64
CA PHE A 53 0.77 -4.67 0.86
C PHE A 53 0.23 -5.50 2.01
N ILE A 54 0.37 -6.82 1.91
CA ILE A 54 0.33 -7.73 3.04
C ILE A 54 1.68 -8.40 3.21
N VAL A 55 1.94 -8.87 4.42
CA VAL A 55 3.03 -9.81 4.73
C VAL A 55 2.41 -11.17 4.98
N ARG A 56 2.97 -12.20 4.34
CA ARG A 56 2.60 -13.58 4.57
C ARG A 56 3.83 -14.47 4.46
N ASP A 57 4.06 -15.30 5.49
CA ASP A 57 5.18 -16.24 5.55
C ASP A 57 6.53 -15.57 5.24
N GLY A 58 6.75 -14.37 5.76
CA GLY A 58 7.97 -13.60 5.58
C GLY A 58 8.14 -12.89 4.24
N ALA A 59 7.15 -12.95 3.35
CA ALA A 59 7.17 -12.29 2.05
C ALA A 59 6.20 -11.11 2.00
N LEU A 60 6.56 -10.04 1.30
CA LEU A 60 5.66 -8.97 0.90
C LEU A 60 4.83 -9.42 -0.30
N ILE A 61 3.52 -9.19 -0.25
CA ILE A 61 2.62 -9.46 -1.36
C ILE A 61 1.85 -8.19 -1.68
N THR A 62 1.82 -7.80 -2.94
CA THR A 62 1.09 -6.63 -3.42
C THR A 62 0.28 -6.96 -4.67
N PRO A 63 -0.88 -6.32 -4.89
CA PRO A 63 -1.66 -6.50 -6.10
C PRO A 63 -0.88 -6.20 -7.38
N PRO A 64 -1.24 -6.82 -8.53
CA PRO A 64 -0.71 -6.45 -9.82
C PRO A 64 -1.08 -5.01 -10.20
N ASN A 65 -0.26 -4.38 -11.04
CA ASN A 65 -0.53 -3.00 -11.49
C ASN A 65 -1.60 -2.90 -12.60
N ASP A 66 -2.30 -3.98 -12.93
CA ASP A 66 -3.26 -3.98 -14.05
C ASP A 66 -4.39 -2.97 -13.83
N ASN A 67 -4.89 -2.87 -12.61
CA ASN A 67 -6.03 -2.05 -12.21
C ASN A 67 -5.70 -1.03 -11.12
N THR A 68 -4.41 -0.73 -10.89
CA THR A 68 -3.94 0.21 -9.87
C THR A 68 -3.03 1.28 -10.46
N LEU A 69 -2.87 2.38 -9.76
CA LEU A 69 -1.89 3.40 -10.11
C LEU A 69 -0.47 2.86 -9.85
N GLU A 70 0.43 3.08 -10.81
CA GLU A 70 1.86 2.81 -10.61
C GLU A 70 2.46 3.86 -9.66
N SER A 71 2.80 3.42 -8.46
CA SER A 71 3.26 4.29 -7.38
C SER A 71 4.78 4.29 -7.27
N ILE A 72 5.36 5.49 -7.21
CA ILE A 72 6.79 5.68 -6.92
C ILE A 72 7.14 5.10 -5.55
N THR A 73 6.30 5.36 -4.53
CA THR A 73 6.53 4.83 -3.17
C THR A 73 6.45 3.31 -3.13
N GLN A 74 5.52 2.70 -3.87
CA GLN A 74 5.46 1.24 -4.00
C GLN A 74 6.75 0.67 -4.63
N ALA A 75 7.25 1.31 -5.70
CA ALA A 75 8.49 0.90 -6.33
C ALA A 75 9.69 1.01 -5.36
N THR A 76 9.77 2.11 -4.61
CA THR A 76 10.78 2.31 -3.57
C THR A 76 10.71 1.22 -2.49
N VAL A 77 9.51 0.87 -2.01
CA VAL A 77 9.32 -0.22 -1.03
C VAL A 77 9.83 -1.55 -1.57
N ILE A 78 9.60 -1.85 -2.84
CA ILE A 78 10.07 -3.08 -3.47
C ILE A 78 11.61 -3.11 -3.55
N GLU A 79 12.24 -1.99 -3.87
CA GLU A 79 13.72 -1.88 -3.88
C GLU A 79 14.29 -2.05 -2.46
N LEU A 80 13.69 -1.40 -1.46
CA LEU A 80 14.11 -1.53 -0.06
C LEU A 80 13.94 -2.97 0.44
N ALA A 81 12.84 -3.62 0.10
CA ALA A 81 12.61 -5.02 0.45
C ALA A 81 13.69 -5.93 -0.14
N ALA A 82 14.09 -5.70 -1.40
CA ALA A 82 15.19 -6.45 -2.04
C ALA A 82 16.51 -6.25 -1.30
N ASP A 83 16.82 -5.03 -0.87
CA ASP A 83 18.03 -4.72 -0.08
C ASP A 83 18.02 -5.39 1.30
N LEU A 84 16.85 -5.54 1.90
CA LEU A 84 16.65 -6.20 3.18
C LEU A 84 16.54 -7.74 3.05
N GLY A 85 16.61 -8.28 1.82
CA GLY A 85 16.45 -9.71 1.57
C GLY A 85 15.02 -10.22 1.78
N ILE A 86 14.02 -9.33 1.77
CA ILE A 86 12.61 -9.67 1.93
C ILE A 86 12.02 -9.98 0.55
N PRO A 87 11.51 -11.20 0.31
CA PRO A 87 10.88 -11.56 -0.95
C PRO A 87 9.64 -10.70 -1.24
N VAL A 88 9.44 -10.31 -2.51
CA VAL A 88 8.26 -9.57 -2.95
C VAL A 88 7.54 -10.33 -4.06
N LEU A 89 6.25 -10.54 -3.89
CA LEU A 89 5.38 -11.20 -4.85
C LEU A 89 4.31 -10.22 -5.35
N ARG A 90 4.23 -10.02 -6.66
CA ARG A 90 3.10 -9.34 -7.29
C ARG A 90 2.09 -10.39 -7.73
N ARG A 91 0.96 -10.46 -7.04
CA ARG A 91 -0.13 -11.37 -7.37
C ARG A 91 -1.46 -10.87 -6.82
N ARG A 92 -2.54 -11.43 -7.30
CA ARG A 92 -3.87 -11.16 -6.75
C ARG A 92 -3.95 -11.58 -5.29
N ILE A 93 -4.68 -10.79 -4.51
CA ILE A 93 -4.94 -10.99 -3.08
C ILE A 93 -6.45 -11.06 -2.92
N SER A 94 -6.96 -12.16 -2.39
CA SER A 94 -8.38 -12.25 -2.05
C SER A 94 -8.68 -11.47 -0.75
N ARG A 95 -9.95 -11.12 -0.55
CA ARG A 95 -10.37 -10.45 0.69
C ARG A 95 -10.08 -11.30 1.93
N GLU A 96 -10.32 -12.60 1.83
CA GLU A 96 -10.09 -13.55 2.91
C GLU A 96 -8.61 -13.67 3.26
N GLU A 97 -7.74 -13.56 2.26
CA GLU A 97 -6.30 -13.61 2.46
C GLU A 97 -5.79 -12.40 3.27
N VAL A 98 -6.43 -11.24 3.13
CA VAL A 98 -6.11 -10.07 3.98
C VAL A 98 -6.35 -10.38 5.45
N TYR A 99 -7.44 -11.09 5.79
CA TYR A 99 -7.78 -11.39 7.18
C TYR A 99 -6.81 -12.35 7.88
N ILE A 100 -6.10 -13.15 7.11
CA ILE A 100 -5.13 -14.12 7.64
C ILE A 100 -3.67 -13.68 7.39
N ALA A 101 -3.46 -12.45 6.97
CA ALA A 101 -2.13 -11.89 6.78
C ALA A 101 -1.40 -11.72 8.12
N ASP A 102 -0.09 -11.88 8.11
CA ASP A 102 0.74 -11.67 9.30
C ASP A 102 0.87 -10.18 9.62
N GLU A 103 0.96 -9.33 8.59
CA GLU A 103 0.98 -7.88 8.66
C GLU A 103 0.30 -7.29 7.42
N ALA A 104 -0.13 -6.03 7.51
CA ALA A 104 -0.57 -5.27 6.34
C ALA A 104 -0.19 -3.79 6.50
N PHE A 105 0.04 -3.11 5.37
CA PHE A 105 0.32 -1.68 5.37
C PHE A 105 -0.07 -1.01 4.06
N PHE A 106 -0.30 0.29 4.13
CA PHE A 106 -0.44 1.18 2.98
C PHE A 106 0.89 1.86 2.66
N THR A 107 1.08 2.22 1.39
CA THR A 107 2.20 3.04 0.96
C THR A 107 1.78 4.05 -0.11
N GLY A 108 2.31 5.27 0.00
CA GLY A 108 2.03 6.38 -0.91
C GLY A 108 2.77 7.63 -0.46
N THR A 109 2.73 8.70 -1.26
CA THR A 109 3.43 9.94 -0.91
C THR A 109 2.94 10.53 0.41
N ALA A 110 1.62 10.56 0.64
CA ALA A 110 1.04 11.07 1.89
C ALA A 110 0.96 10.00 2.98
N ALA A 111 0.75 8.74 2.60
CA ALA A 111 0.66 7.63 3.55
C ALA A 111 2.05 7.15 4.02
N GLU A 112 3.12 7.50 3.29
CA GLU A 112 4.46 6.95 3.54
C GLU A 112 4.41 5.43 3.67
N ILE A 113 4.65 4.88 4.86
CA ILE A 113 4.42 3.48 5.21
C ILE A 113 3.51 3.45 6.43
N THR A 114 2.23 3.19 6.23
CA THR A 114 1.21 3.22 7.30
C THR A 114 0.73 1.80 7.61
N PRO A 115 1.06 1.24 8.79
CA PRO A 115 0.57 -0.07 9.22
C PRO A 115 -0.95 -0.10 9.33
N ILE A 116 -1.55 -1.26 9.05
CA ILE A 116 -2.98 -1.49 9.17
C ILE A 116 -3.23 -2.39 10.39
N ARG A 117 -4.08 -1.91 11.29
CA ARG A 117 -4.46 -2.62 12.50
C ARG A 117 -5.53 -3.68 12.25
N ASP A 118 -6.55 -3.30 11.53
CA ASP A 118 -7.71 -4.17 11.25
C ASP A 118 -8.34 -3.84 9.90
N VAL A 119 -9.05 -4.81 9.35
CA VAL A 119 -9.86 -4.69 8.13
C VAL A 119 -11.22 -5.33 8.40
N ASP A 120 -12.32 -4.63 8.14
CA ASP A 120 -13.68 -5.11 8.37
C ASP A 120 -13.89 -5.64 9.82
N ALA A 121 -13.39 -4.91 10.81
CA ALA A 121 -13.42 -5.25 12.24
C ALA A 121 -12.66 -6.57 12.59
N ARG A 122 -11.75 -7.02 11.71
CA ARG A 122 -10.87 -8.18 11.97
C ARG A 122 -9.45 -7.69 12.13
N ILE A 123 -8.86 -8.00 13.27
CA ILE A 123 -7.47 -7.65 13.58
C ILE A 123 -6.54 -8.40 12.60
N ILE A 124 -5.57 -7.70 12.04
CA ILE A 124 -4.53 -8.26 11.17
C ILE A 124 -3.30 -8.56 12.03
N GLY A 125 -2.82 -9.79 11.96
CA GLY A 125 -1.66 -10.22 12.74
C GLY A 125 -1.82 -9.92 14.23
N CYS A 126 -0.90 -9.13 14.79
CA CYS A 126 -0.93 -8.71 16.20
C CYS A 126 -1.74 -7.40 16.45
N GLY A 127 -2.38 -6.83 15.44
CA GLY A 127 -3.13 -5.57 15.56
C GLY A 127 -2.28 -4.31 15.71
N SER A 128 -1.02 -4.40 15.33
CA SER A 128 -0.06 -3.29 15.37
C SER A 128 0.99 -3.46 14.28
N ARG A 129 1.94 -2.50 14.20
CA ARG A 129 3.05 -2.61 13.26
C ARG A 129 3.87 -3.87 13.55
N GLY A 130 3.91 -4.78 12.59
CA GLY A 130 4.71 -6.00 12.68
C GLY A 130 6.18 -5.79 12.30
N PRO A 131 7.05 -6.79 12.51
CA PRO A 131 8.50 -6.65 12.36
C PRO A 131 8.95 -6.39 10.93
N ILE A 132 8.30 -6.93 9.91
CA ILE A 132 8.66 -6.68 8.50
C ILE A 132 8.24 -5.26 8.10
N THR A 133 7.04 -4.84 8.46
CA THR A 133 6.58 -3.46 8.24
C THR A 133 7.50 -2.46 8.95
N GLU A 134 7.99 -2.78 10.15
CA GLU A 134 8.94 -1.92 10.88
C GLU A 134 10.27 -1.79 10.15
N GLN A 135 10.83 -2.87 9.63
CA GLN A 135 12.07 -2.84 8.85
C GLN A 135 11.92 -1.97 7.59
N ILE A 136 10.85 -2.19 6.82
CA ILE A 136 10.56 -1.41 5.61
C ILE A 136 10.33 0.06 5.95
N GLN A 137 9.56 0.36 6.98
CA GLN A 137 9.26 1.73 7.41
C GLN A 137 10.54 2.46 7.85
N SER A 138 11.40 1.81 8.64
CA SER A 138 12.67 2.38 9.10
C SER A 138 13.60 2.67 7.92
N ALA A 139 13.75 1.71 7.00
CA ALA A 139 14.57 1.89 5.80
C ALA A 139 14.02 3.02 4.90
N TYR A 140 12.70 3.13 4.79
CA TYR A 140 12.06 4.21 4.04
C TYR A 140 12.33 5.58 4.67
N PHE A 141 12.18 5.72 5.99
CA PHE A 141 12.47 6.98 6.66
C PHE A 141 13.95 7.37 6.60
N ASP A 142 14.86 6.42 6.67
CA ASP A 142 16.28 6.70 6.47
C ASP A 142 16.59 7.15 5.03
N LEU A 143 15.89 6.58 4.04
CA LEU A 143 15.99 7.02 2.65
C LEU A 143 15.52 8.47 2.49
N VAL A 144 14.29 8.79 2.92
CA VAL A 144 13.73 10.15 2.74
C VAL A 144 14.46 11.20 3.56
N ALA A 145 15.10 10.81 4.67
CA ALA A 145 15.96 11.67 5.47
C ALA A 145 17.39 11.84 4.88
N GLY A 146 17.69 11.21 3.75
CA GLY A 146 19.02 11.29 3.11
C GLY A 146 20.14 10.55 3.83
N LYS A 147 19.82 9.63 4.74
CA LYS A 147 20.81 8.85 5.50
C LYS A 147 21.34 7.64 4.75
N ASN A 148 20.69 7.22 3.67
CA ASN A 148 21.08 6.06 2.86
C ASN A 148 21.73 6.53 1.56
N GLU A 149 23.07 6.41 1.47
CA GLU A 149 23.87 6.85 0.33
C GLU A 149 23.43 6.23 -1.01
N LYS A 150 22.97 5.00 -1.00
CA LYS A 150 22.48 4.29 -2.22
C LYS A 150 21.32 5.03 -2.88
N TYR A 151 20.50 5.73 -2.09
CA TYR A 151 19.26 6.36 -2.52
C TYR A 151 19.33 7.89 -2.60
N ILE A 152 20.49 8.51 -2.39
CA ILE A 152 20.70 9.97 -2.54
C ILE A 152 20.24 10.46 -3.91
N LYS A 153 20.36 9.63 -4.95
CA LYS A 153 19.89 9.93 -6.31
C LYS A 153 18.39 10.27 -6.41
N TYR A 154 17.58 9.91 -5.40
CA TYR A 154 16.15 10.21 -5.35
C TYR A 154 15.84 11.53 -4.66
N LEU A 155 16.82 12.17 -4.06
CA LEU A 155 16.65 13.41 -3.32
C LEU A 155 16.96 14.62 -4.22
N THR A 156 16.14 15.66 -4.07
CA THR A 156 16.39 16.97 -4.65
C THR A 156 16.64 17.95 -3.50
N TYR A 157 17.87 18.45 -3.40
CA TYR A 157 18.20 19.44 -2.40
C TYR A 157 17.66 20.81 -2.82
N ILE A 158 16.98 21.48 -1.89
CA ILE A 158 16.48 22.85 -2.04
C ILE A 158 17.46 23.76 -1.32
N ASN A 159 18.04 24.74 -2.04
CA ASN A 159 18.92 25.75 -1.47
C ASN A 159 18.11 26.91 -0.90
#